data_6c6a01009a886477922ccfbc4b38c9ef
#
_entry.id   6c6a01009a886477922ccfbc4b38c9ef
#
_cell.length_a   1.000
_cell.length_b   1.000
_cell.length_c   1.000
_cell.angle_alpha   90.00
_cell.angle_beta   90.00
_cell.angle_gamma   90.00
#
_symmetry.space_group_name_H-M   'P 1'
#
loop_
_entity.id
_entity.type
_entity.pdbx_description
1 polymer ?
#
loop_
_entity_poly.entity_id
_entity_poly.type
_entity_poly.pdbx_seq_one_letter_code
_entity_poly.pdbx_strand_id
1 'polypeptide(L)'
;TGDFDFTRGSVATRINAQGLIENVASGVSRLNYPLIDGVQKGCPHHILEPARTNILSYSEDFSNSFWNKGGSSIISNTSISPDGGLNADKLVQDTSSGVHKIVKPYTGISGTNTCSIFVKPDGVTKIGISSTESVSVLSSFDLSNGTLISSLSDDYSITSFADGWFRISSTDIGGNRKMAVF
;
A
#
# COMPACT_ATOMS: atom_id res chain seq x y z
N THR A 1 -12.84 3.43 37.90
CA THR A 1 -12.79 3.03 36.48
C THR A 1 -12.57 4.27 35.67
N GLY A 2 -11.38 4.48 35.14
CA GLY A 2 -11.12 5.58 34.24
C GLY A 2 -11.82 5.33 32.90
N ASP A 3 -12.80 6.18 32.55
CA ASP A 3 -13.37 6.18 31.22
C ASP A 3 -12.32 6.72 30.25
N PHE A 4 -12.00 5.92 29.24
CA PHE A 4 -11.15 6.36 28.15
C PHE A 4 -12.03 7.06 27.10
N ASP A 5 -12.08 8.38 27.16
CA ASP A 5 -12.80 9.19 26.17
C ASP A 5 -11.96 9.28 24.89
N PHE A 6 -12.52 8.83 23.78
CA PHE A 6 -11.83 8.75 22.50
C PHE A 6 -12.61 9.50 21.42
N THR A 7 -11.96 10.50 20.82
CA THR A 7 -12.54 11.26 19.72
C THR A 7 -11.68 11.15 18.46
N ARG A 8 -12.32 10.86 17.33
CA ARG A 8 -11.70 10.86 15.99
C ARG A 8 -12.73 11.35 14.96
N GLY A 9 -12.38 12.38 14.21
CA GLY A 9 -13.29 13.01 13.24
C GLY A 9 -13.39 12.28 11.87
N SER A 10 -12.60 11.21 11.62
CA SER A 10 -12.56 10.54 10.32
C SER A 10 -12.71 9.03 10.45
N VAL A 11 -13.11 8.37 9.36
CA VAL A 11 -12.98 6.92 9.19
C VAL A 11 -11.50 6.55 9.16
N ALA A 12 -11.15 5.37 9.67
CA ALA A 12 -9.80 4.82 9.61
C ALA A 12 -9.87 3.30 9.47
N THR A 13 -8.72 2.64 9.29
CA THR A 13 -8.64 1.18 9.18
C THR A 13 -7.99 0.57 10.42
N ARG A 14 -8.29 -0.70 10.65
CA ARG A 14 -7.59 -1.58 11.60
C ARG A 14 -7.46 -2.98 11.05
N ILE A 15 -6.63 -3.79 11.66
CA ILE A 15 -6.62 -5.23 11.45
C ILE A 15 -7.56 -5.84 12.50
N ASN A 16 -8.53 -6.62 12.07
CA ASN A 16 -9.49 -7.30 12.93
C ASN A 16 -8.95 -8.63 13.49
N ALA A 17 -9.73 -9.33 14.29
CA ALA A 17 -9.36 -10.61 14.90
C ALA A 17 -9.12 -11.75 13.88
N GLN A 18 -9.63 -11.61 12.65
CA GLN A 18 -9.41 -12.55 11.54
C GLN A 18 -8.16 -12.23 10.73
N GLY A 19 -7.44 -11.14 11.08
CA GLY A 19 -6.26 -10.69 10.33
C GLY A 19 -6.59 -9.85 9.09
N LEU A 20 -7.85 -9.49 8.87
CA LEU A 20 -8.30 -8.69 7.73
C LEU A 20 -8.30 -7.20 8.06
N ILE A 21 -8.09 -6.39 7.03
CA ILE A 21 -8.24 -4.93 7.13
C ILE A 21 -9.72 -4.59 7.10
N GLU A 22 -10.18 -3.80 8.06
CA GLU A 22 -11.57 -3.32 8.11
C GLU A 22 -11.65 -1.82 8.42
N ASN A 23 -12.71 -1.19 7.95
CA ASN A 23 -13.02 0.21 8.25
C ASN A 23 -13.61 0.34 9.66
N VAL A 24 -13.15 1.36 10.39
CA VAL A 24 -13.66 1.74 11.71
C VAL A 24 -14.27 3.14 11.61
N ALA A 25 -15.52 3.28 12.01
CA ALA A 25 -16.25 4.53 11.94
C ALA A 25 -15.58 5.65 12.76
N SER A 26 -15.90 6.90 12.41
CA SER A 26 -15.55 8.09 13.19
C SER A 26 -15.97 7.93 14.65
N GLY A 27 -15.14 8.39 15.58
CA GLY A 27 -15.41 8.31 17.03
C GLY A 27 -15.26 6.90 17.65
N VAL A 28 -15.00 5.87 16.87
CA VAL A 28 -14.79 4.50 17.37
C VAL A 28 -13.30 4.21 17.49
N SER A 29 -12.87 3.70 18.64
CA SER A 29 -11.49 3.32 18.90
C SER A 29 -11.01 2.20 17.97
N ARG A 30 -9.76 2.29 17.51
CA ARG A 30 -9.13 1.27 16.67
C ARG A 30 -8.41 0.23 17.52
N LEU A 31 -9.11 -0.81 17.92
CA LEU A 31 -8.52 -1.97 18.58
C LEU A 31 -7.93 -2.90 17.49
N ASN A 32 -6.63 -2.81 17.30
CA ASN A 32 -5.89 -3.48 16.24
C ASN A 32 -5.27 -4.78 16.71
N TYR A 33 -5.36 -5.82 15.89
CA TYR A 33 -4.72 -7.10 16.15
C TYR A 33 -3.37 -7.16 15.41
N PRO A 34 -2.26 -7.45 16.11
CA PRO A 34 -0.95 -7.49 15.47
C PRO A 34 -0.83 -8.67 14.51
N LEU A 35 -0.17 -8.43 13.36
CA LEU A 35 0.27 -9.49 12.46
C LEU A 35 1.76 -9.75 12.68
N ILE A 36 2.13 -11.02 12.84
CA ILE A 36 3.52 -11.49 12.85
C ILE A 36 3.64 -12.51 11.73
N ASP A 37 4.51 -12.24 10.76
CA ASP A 37 4.66 -13.05 9.54
C ASP A 37 3.32 -13.28 8.80
N GLY A 38 2.48 -12.25 8.74
CA GLY A 38 1.17 -12.31 8.09
C GLY A 38 0.09 -13.05 8.87
N VAL A 39 0.38 -13.53 10.07
CA VAL A 39 -0.58 -14.24 10.93
C VAL A 39 -0.95 -13.39 12.13
N GLN A 40 -2.24 -13.32 12.44
CA GLN A 40 -2.71 -12.64 13.64
C GLN A 40 -2.18 -13.36 14.88
N LYS A 41 -1.44 -12.65 15.73
CA LYS A 41 -0.85 -13.16 16.97
C LYS A 41 -0.89 -12.09 18.07
N GLY A 42 -1.13 -12.54 19.28
CA GLY A 42 -1.08 -11.71 20.47
C GLY A 42 -2.37 -10.96 20.79
N CYS A 43 -2.30 -10.12 21.83
CA CYS A 43 -3.43 -9.32 22.29
C CYS A 43 -3.63 -8.09 21.42
N PRO A 44 -4.90 -7.67 21.18
CA PRO A 44 -5.15 -6.43 20.47
C PRO A 44 -4.68 -5.22 21.29
N HIS A 45 -4.33 -4.15 20.58
CA HIS A 45 -3.91 -2.88 21.17
C HIS A 45 -4.57 -1.70 20.46
N HIS A 46 -4.70 -0.58 21.15
CA HIS A 46 -5.20 0.64 20.54
C HIS A 46 -4.13 1.27 19.65
N ILE A 47 -4.50 1.58 18.38
CA ILE A 47 -3.64 2.37 17.49
C ILE A 47 -3.93 3.85 17.70
N LEU A 48 -2.87 4.60 18.04
CA LEU A 48 -2.85 6.05 18.07
C LEU A 48 -1.83 6.54 17.05
N GLU A 49 -2.31 7.18 15.99
CA GLU A 49 -1.48 7.69 14.89
C GLU A 49 -1.85 9.14 14.59
N PRO A 50 -0.89 9.96 14.15
CA PRO A 50 -1.19 11.27 13.58
C PRO A 50 -2.15 11.15 12.39
N ALA A 51 -2.99 12.17 12.18
CA ALA A 51 -3.86 12.22 11.02
C ALA A 51 -3.05 12.14 9.71
N ARG A 52 -3.53 11.33 8.76
CA ARG A 52 -2.98 11.20 7.41
C ARG A 52 -4.13 11.33 6.41
N THR A 53 -3.83 11.89 5.25
CA THR A 53 -4.81 12.04 4.16
C THR A 53 -4.34 11.24 2.96
N ASN A 54 -5.19 10.33 2.46
CA ASN A 54 -4.95 9.73 1.16
C ASN A 54 -5.31 10.75 0.08
N ILE A 55 -4.32 11.15 -0.71
CA ILE A 55 -4.47 12.12 -1.80
C ILE A 55 -4.71 11.44 -3.15
N LEU A 56 -4.60 10.10 -3.21
CA LEU A 56 -4.84 9.32 -4.41
C LEU A 56 -6.33 9.01 -4.56
N SER A 57 -6.97 9.58 -5.58
CA SER A 57 -8.26 9.08 -6.06
C SER A 57 -8.07 7.72 -6.72
N TYR A 58 -9.11 6.89 -6.69
CA TYR A 58 -9.08 5.54 -7.31
C TYR A 58 -7.91 4.68 -6.84
N SER A 59 -7.57 4.77 -5.55
CA SER A 59 -6.45 4.01 -4.96
C SER A 59 -6.71 2.49 -4.86
N GLU A 60 -7.93 2.06 -5.13
CA GLU A 60 -8.36 0.65 -5.16
C GLU A 60 -8.89 0.21 -6.53
N ASP A 61 -8.88 1.10 -7.55
CA ASP A 61 -9.32 0.83 -8.92
C ASP A 61 -8.21 1.23 -9.90
N PHE A 62 -7.28 0.31 -10.14
CA PHE A 62 -6.17 0.53 -11.06
C PHE A 62 -6.56 0.41 -12.53
N SER A 63 -7.77 -0.09 -12.83
CA SER A 63 -8.33 -0.13 -14.18
C SER A 63 -8.70 1.26 -14.69
N ASN A 64 -9.04 2.18 -13.80
CA ASN A 64 -9.48 3.53 -14.08
C ASN A 64 -8.48 4.29 -14.95
N SER A 65 -9.00 5.14 -15.86
CA SER A 65 -8.20 6.01 -16.73
C SER A 65 -7.40 7.09 -15.97
N PHE A 66 -7.66 7.27 -14.68
CA PHE A 66 -6.85 8.06 -13.77
C PHE A 66 -5.39 7.59 -13.75
N TRP A 67 -5.15 6.28 -13.89
CA TRP A 67 -3.83 5.67 -13.89
C TRP A 67 -3.26 5.56 -15.30
N ASN A 68 -2.09 6.13 -15.53
CA ASN A 68 -1.34 5.93 -16.77
C ASN A 68 -0.64 4.55 -16.72
N LYS A 69 -0.85 3.74 -17.73
CA LYS A 69 -0.28 2.40 -17.87
C LYS A 69 0.80 2.43 -18.94
N GLY A 70 2.02 2.04 -18.60
CA GLY A 70 3.15 1.97 -19.52
C GLY A 70 3.68 0.55 -19.62
N GLY A 71 3.65 -0.07 -20.81
CA GLY A 71 4.05 -1.44 -21.02
C GLY A 71 3.21 -2.47 -20.22
N SER A 72 2.00 -2.08 -19.79
CA SER A 72 1.21 -2.90 -18.89
C SER A 72 -0.28 -2.71 -19.08
N SER A 73 -1.06 -3.67 -18.58
CA SER A 73 -2.52 -3.63 -18.51
C SER A 73 -3.00 -4.07 -17.12
N ILE A 74 -4.29 -3.84 -16.85
CA ILE A 74 -4.94 -4.24 -15.60
C ILE A 74 -6.05 -5.23 -15.91
N ILE A 75 -6.12 -6.31 -15.14
CA ILE A 75 -7.27 -7.20 -15.07
C ILE A 75 -7.88 -7.02 -13.68
N SER A 76 -9.12 -6.51 -13.63
CA SER A 76 -9.76 -6.12 -12.38
C SER A 76 -10.31 -7.32 -11.61
N ASN A 77 -10.30 -7.22 -10.28
CA ASN A 77 -10.99 -8.12 -9.36
C ASN A 77 -10.60 -9.61 -9.53
N THR A 78 -9.31 -9.89 -9.66
CA THR A 78 -8.80 -11.24 -9.92
C THR A 78 -8.49 -12.05 -8.67
N SER A 79 -8.36 -11.40 -7.52
CA SER A 79 -7.92 -12.04 -6.27
C SER A 79 -8.60 -11.46 -5.05
N ILE A 80 -8.66 -12.25 -3.97
CA ILE A 80 -9.09 -11.76 -2.66
C ILE A 80 -8.02 -10.80 -2.13
N SER A 81 -8.43 -9.59 -1.76
CA SER A 81 -7.55 -8.56 -1.19
C SER A 81 -7.43 -8.69 0.34
N PRO A 82 -6.54 -7.92 0.99
CA PRO A 82 -6.38 -7.95 2.43
C PRO A 82 -7.61 -7.56 3.26
N ASP A 83 -8.65 -6.98 2.64
CA ASP A 83 -9.94 -6.70 3.30
C ASP A 83 -10.94 -7.86 3.23
N GLY A 84 -10.58 -8.94 2.52
CA GLY A 84 -11.41 -10.13 2.33
C GLY A 84 -12.36 -10.05 1.12
N GLY A 85 -12.37 -8.94 0.39
CA GLY A 85 -13.15 -8.76 -0.84
C GLY A 85 -12.46 -9.31 -2.08
N LEU A 86 -13.22 -9.74 -3.08
CA LEU A 86 -12.69 -10.08 -4.42
C LEU A 86 -12.56 -8.79 -5.24
N ASN A 87 -11.58 -7.96 -4.91
CA ASN A 87 -11.40 -6.63 -5.47
C ASN A 87 -9.91 -6.27 -5.76
N ALA A 88 -9.02 -7.24 -5.65
CA ALA A 88 -7.62 -7.02 -6.01
C ALA A 88 -7.43 -7.08 -7.54
N ASP A 89 -6.81 -6.04 -8.08
CA ASP A 89 -6.48 -5.91 -9.49
C ASP A 89 -5.14 -6.57 -9.79
N LYS A 90 -5.03 -7.22 -10.96
CA LYS A 90 -3.78 -7.80 -11.45
C LYS A 90 -3.11 -6.86 -12.45
N LEU A 91 -1.87 -6.46 -12.16
CA LEU A 91 -1.00 -5.78 -13.11
C LEU A 91 -0.34 -6.83 -14.01
N VAL A 92 -0.56 -6.70 -15.31
CA VAL A 92 -0.04 -7.62 -16.33
C VAL A 92 0.92 -6.86 -17.22
N GLN A 93 2.17 -7.28 -17.28
CA GLN A 93 3.18 -6.75 -18.19
C GLN A 93 2.88 -7.20 -19.64
N ASP A 94 3.16 -6.36 -20.62
CA ASP A 94 3.14 -6.75 -22.03
C ASP A 94 4.46 -7.42 -22.43
N THR A 95 4.62 -7.77 -23.72
CA THR A 95 5.82 -8.45 -24.24
C THR A 95 6.90 -7.48 -24.71
N SER A 96 6.73 -6.17 -24.51
CA SER A 96 7.74 -5.19 -24.89
C SER A 96 8.95 -5.24 -23.96
N SER A 97 10.13 -4.91 -24.48
CA SER A 97 11.30 -4.68 -23.63
C SER A 97 11.22 -3.29 -23.01
N GLY A 98 11.34 -3.19 -21.68
CA GLY A 98 11.31 -1.90 -20.99
C GLY A 98 10.66 -1.96 -19.61
N VAL A 99 10.27 -0.80 -19.13
CA VAL A 99 9.63 -0.67 -17.81
C VAL A 99 8.14 -0.87 -17.93
N HIS A 100 7.61 -1.84 -17.18
CA HIS A 100 6.17 -2.11 -17.05
C HIS A 100 5.65 -1.43 -15.81
N LYS A 101 4.72 -0.48 -15.93
CA LYS A 101 4.33 0.36 -14.79
C LYS A 101 2.89 0.86 -14.86
N ILE A 102 2.36 1.17 -13.70
CA ILE A 102 1.24 2.09 -13.52
C ILE A 102 1.74 3.35 -12.80
N VAL A 103 1.30 4.50 -13.21
CA VAL A 103 1.76 5.77 -12.65
C VAL A 103 0.66 6.82 -12.64
N LYS A 104 0.62 7.61 -11.55
CA LYS A 104 -0.16 8.86 -11.51
C LYS A 104 0.77 10.03 -11.21
N PRO A 105 0.90 10.99 -12.14
CA PRO A 105 1.56 12.25 -11.85
C PRO A 105 0.77 13.10 -10.86
N TYR A 106 1.45 13.64 -9.86
CA TYR A 106 0.96 14.67 -8.95
C TYR A 106 1.88 15.88 -9.00
N THR A 107 1.27 17.06 -8.97
CA THR A 107 2.00 18.33 -8.88
C THR A 107 1.58 19.08 -7.61
N GLY A 108 2.49 19.86 -7.04
CA GLY A 108 2.19 20.72 -5.91
C GLY A 108 2.14 20.05 -4.53
N ILE A 109 2.58 18.79 -4.42
CA ILE A 109 2.74 18.15 -3.12
C ILE A 109 4.12 18.49 -2.59
N SER A 110 4.16 19.18 -1.46
CA SER A 110 5.39 19.53 -0.74
C SER A 110 5.50 18.77 0.58
N GLY A 111 6.70 18.66 1.11
CA GLY A 111 6.98 18.00 2.38
C GLY A 111 7.20 16.49 2.25
N THR A 112 7.15 15.80 3.37
CA THR A 112 7.33 14.34 3.45
C THR A 112 6.07 13.63 2.97
N ASN A 113 6.25 12.71 2.01
CA ASN A 113 5.16 11.93 1.44
C ASN A 113 5.53 10.45 1.47
N THR A 114 4.57 9.60 1.84
CA THR A 114 4.70 8.15 1.81
C THR A 114 3.78 7.58 0.75
N CYS A 115 4.35 6.84 -0.21
CA CYS A 115 3.60 5.93 -1.07
C CYS A 115 3.51 4.57 -0.39
N SER A 116 2.34 3.94 -0.40
CA SER A 116 2.20 2.55 0.04
C SER A 116 1.14 1.82 -0.77
N ILE A 117 1.34 0.51 -0.94
CA ILE A 117 0.43 -0.36 -1.67
C ILE A 117 0.49 -1.77 -1.08
N PHE A 118 -0.64 -2.49 -1.16
CA PHE A 118 -0.66 -3.93 -0.93
C PHE A 118 -0.37 -4.65 -2.23
N VAL A 119 0.51 -5.65 -2.18
CA VAL A 119 0.96 -6.41 -3.33
C VAL A 119 1.07 -7.89 -2.99
N LYS A 120 0.79 -8.74 -3.99
CA LYS A 120 0.93 -10.19 -3.89
C LYS A 120 1.59 -10.70 -5.18
N PRO A 121 2.62 -11.56 -5.10
CA PRO A 121 3.25 -12.12 -6.29
C PRO A 121 2.28 -13.04 -7.05
N ASP A 122 2.28 -12.91 -8.39
CA ASP A 122 1.57 -13.81 -9.29
C ASP A 122 2.42 -14.02 -10.56
N GLY A 123 3.42 -14.91 -10.47
CA GLY A 123 4.41 -15.17 -11.49
C GLY A 123 5.63 -14.25 -11.42
N VAL A 124 5.44 -12.92 -11.28
CA VAL A 124 6.51 -11.95 -11.04
C VAL A 124 6.64 -11.71 -9.53
N THR A 125 7.88 -11.78 -9.04
CA THR A 125 8.16 -11.63 -7.60
C THR A 125 8.85 -10.32 -7.24
N LYS A 126 9.32 -9.56 -8.22
CA LYS A 126 10.03 -8.30 -7.98
C LYS A 126 9.14 -7.12 -8.34
N ILE A 127 9.05 -6.17 -7.42
CA ILE A 127 8.23 -4.98 -7.60
C ILE A 127 8.97 -3.76 -7.08
N GLY A 128 8.74 -2.62 -7.72
CA GLY A 128 9.24 -1.34 -7.25
C GLY A 128 8.13 -0.35 -7.04
N ILE A 129 8.28 0.53 -6.06
CA ILE A 129 7.45 1.71 -5.88
C ILE A 129 8.31 2.96 -5.84
N SER A 130 7.79 4.04 -6.37
CA SER A 130 8.46 5.34 -6.34
C SER A 130 7.45 6.44 -6.07
N SER A 131 7.89 7.46 -5.38
CA SER A 131 7.17 8.73 -5.26
C SER A 131 7.42 9.65 -6.46
N THR A 132 8.26 9.25 -7.42
CA THR A 132 8.57 10.01 -8.66
C THR A 132 8.46 9.12 -9.88
N GLU A 133 8.38 9.69 -11.11
CA GLU A 133 8.46 8.91 -12.35
C GLU A 133 9.87 8.39 -12.65
N SER A 134 10.86 8.90 -11.95
CA SER A 134 12.23 8.49 -12.15
C SER A 134 12.49 7.16 -11.47
N VAL A 135 12.98 6.19 -12.22
CA VAL A 135 13.48 4.91 -11.68
C VAL A 135 14.68 5.10 -10.73
N SER A 136 15.26 6.31 -10.69
CA SER A 136 16.38 6.62 -9.78
C SER A 136 15.96 6.89 -8.32
N VAL A 137 14.65 6.94 -8.03
CA VAL A 137 14.12 7.09 -6.66
C VAL A 137 13.13 5.95 -6.39
N LEU A 138 13.61 4.74 -6.52
CA LEU A 138 12.83 3.52 -6.43
C LEU A 138 13.21 2.74 -5.18
N SER A 139 12.22 2.30 -4.43
CA SER A 139 12.38 1.21 -3.48
C SER A 139 11.90 -0.08 -4.15
N SER A 140 12.78 -1.07 -4.25
CA SER A 140 12.52 -2.36 -4.92
C SER A 140 12.49 -3.48 -3.89
N PHE A 141 11.56 -4.39 -4.04
CA PHE A 141 11.29 -5.48 -3.11
C PHE A 141 11.23 -6.82 -3.83
N ASP A 142 11.69 -7.87 -3.15
CA ASP A 142 11.49 -9.26 -3.56
C ASP A 142 10.38 -9.87 -2.72
N LEU A 143 9.23 -10.10 -3.35
CA LEU A 143 8.04 -10.66 -2.70
C LEU A 143 8.13 -12.18 -2.50
N SER A 144 9.14 -12.85 -3.06
CA SER A 144 9.31 -14.30 -2.82
C SER A 144 9.77 -14.60 -1.40
N ASN A 145 10.44 -13.64 -0.77
CA ASN A 145 11.00 -13.76 0.60
C ASN A 145 10.70 -12.54 1.49
N GLY A 146 9.98 -11.53 0.98
CA GLY A 146 9.60 -10.36 1.74
C GLY A 146 10.79 -9.44 2.12
N THR A 147 11.76 -9.28 1.20
CA THR A 147 12.97 -8.48 1.48
C THR A 147 13.10 -7.27 0.56
N LEU A 148 13.83 -6.27 1.04
CA LEU A 148 14.28 -5.16 0.21
C LEU A 148 15.38 -5.63 -0.74
N ILE A 149 15.30 -5.23 -2.01
CA ILE A 149 16.39 -5.39 -2.99
C ILE A 149 17.27 -4.14 -2.97
N SER A 150 16.67 -2.97 -3.10
CA SER A 150 17.37 -1.68 -3.08
C SER A 150 16.42 -0.55 -2.75
N SER A 151 16.94 0.51 -2.15
CA SER A 151 16.18 1.76 -1.95
C SER A 151 17.10 2.97 -2.11
N LEU A 152 16.53 4.00 -2.74
CA LEU A 152 17.10 5.36 -2.80
C LEU A 152 16.18 6.36 -2.08
N SER A 153 15.12 5.90 -1.43
CA SER A 153 14.21 6.73 -0.63
C SER A 153 14.75 6.92 0.78
N ASP A 154 14.25 7.95 1.46
CA ASP A 154 14.65 8.30 2.84
C ASP A 154 14.21 7.23 3.85
N ASP A 155 13.07 6.58 3.59
CA ASP A 155 12.55 5.50 4.42
C ASP A 155 11.71 4.52 3.58
N TYR A 156 11.69 3.26 3.96
CA TYR A 156 10.92 2.20 3.29
C TYR A 156 10.47 1.14 4.29
N SER A 157 9.42 0.40 3.92
CA SER A 157 9.04 -0.79 4.68
C SER A 157 8.47 -1.88 3.78
N ILE A 158 8.58 -3.12 4.23
CA ILE A 158 7.83 -4.27 3.73
C ILE A 158 7.31 -5.06 4.92
N THR A 159 6.02 -5.32 4.94
CA THR A 159 5.33 -6.04 6.03
C THR A 159 4.47 -7.14 5.44
N SER A 160 4.64 -8.36 5.95
CA SER A 160 3.84 -9.52 5.55
C SER A 160 2.40 -9.42 6.08
N PHE A 161 1.46 -9.82 5.25
CA PHE A 161 0.04 -9.98 5.56
C PHE A 161 -0.40 -11.42 5.26
N ALA A 162 -1.64 -11.75 5.64
CA ALA A 162 -2.23 -13.06 5.37
C ALA A 162 -2.23 -13.37 3.85
N ASP A 163 -2.28 -14.66 3.51
CA ASP A 163 -2.43 -15.18 2.14
C ASP A 163 -1.37 -14.72 1.14
N GLY A 164 -0.15 -14.45 1.62
CA GLY A 164 0.98 -14.05 0.77
C GLY A 164 0.95 -12.60 0.30
N TRP A 165 0.13 -11.77 0.91
CA TRP A 165 0.15 -10.34 0.71
C TRP A 165 1.31 -9.68 1.46
N PHE A 166 1.80 -8.59 0.89
CA PHE A 166 2.74 -7.67 1.52
C PHE A 166 2.20 -6.25 1.42
N ARG A 167 2.40 -5.46 2.47
CA ARG A 167 2.31 -4.00 2.36
C ARG A 167 3.71 -3.46 2.19
N ILE A 168 3.97 -2.77 1.08
CA ILE A 168 5.22 -2.08 0.82
C ILE A 168 5.02 -0.58 0.90
N SER A 169 6.03 0.14 1.37
CA SER A 169 6.01 1.61 1.41
C SER A 169 7.37 2.22 1.09
N SER A 170 7.33 3.45 0.61
CA SER A 170 8.50 4.28 0.34
C SER A 170 8.15 5.72 0.72
N THR A 171 9.03 6.37 1.50
CA THR A 171 8.86 7.72 2.01
C THR A 171 10.00 8.60 1.50
N ASP A 172 9.66 9.76 0.99
CA ASP A 172 10.61 10.76 0.51
C ASP A 172 10.31 12.14 1.05
N ILE A 173 11.34 12.97 1.18
CA ILE A 173 11.28 14.34 1.64
C ILE A 173 11.48 15.31 0.45
N GLY A 174 10.50 16.18 0.22
CA GLY A 174 10.57 17.28 -0.76
C GLY A 174 10.33 16.89 -2.23
N GLY A 175 10.02 17.88 -3.08
CA GLY A 175 9.91 17.80 -4.54
C GLY A 175 8.51 17.47 -5.10
N ASN A 176 8.38 17.58 -6.45
CA ASN A 176 7.18 17.18 -7.19
C ASN A 176 7.05 15.63 -7.15
N ARG A 177 5.91 15.15 -6.75
CA ARG A 177 5.71 13.75 -6.44
C ARG A 177 4.76 13.08 -7.43
N LYS A 178 5.00 11.79 -7.64
CA LYS A 178 4.19 10.91 -8.45
C LYS A 178 4.17 9.54 -7.76
N MET A 179 3.07 8.83 -7.82
CA MET A 179 3.07 7.42 -7.44
C MET A 179 3.32 6.59 -8.69
N ALA A 180 4.29 5.71 -8.65
CA ALA A 180 4.55 4.71 -9.67
C ALA A 180 4.79 3.35 -9.05
N VAL A 181 4.28 2.31 -9.70
CA VAL A 181 4.50 0.89 -9.39
C VAL A 181 5.06 0.23 -10.63
N PHE A 182 6.14 -0.57 -10.48
CA PHE A 182 6.91 -1.17 -11.57
C PHE A 182 6.96 -2.68 -11.45
#